data_051816462255fb915270a582d5d75dd1
#
_entry.id   051816462255fb915270a582d5d75dd1
#
_cell.length_a   1.000
_cell.length_b   1.000
_cell.length_c   1.000
_cell.angle_alpha   90.00
_cell.angle_beta   90.00
_cell.angle_gamma   90.00
#
_symmetry.space_group_name_H-M   'P 1'
#
loop_
_entity.id
_entity.type
_entity.pdbx_description
1 polymer ?
#
loop_
_entity_poly.entity_id
_entity_poly.type
_entity_poly.pdbx_seq_one_letter_code
_entity_poly.pdbx_strand_id
1 'polypeptide(L)'
;MFKETFAAALLLTFSLTANAGFVKTDWKSSGDSLSVLHEETGKEWLSLTQTDGMSINQVIAQLGNGGTFDGWRLPTASEVEVMLQDSFLGFNLKTGKNTYMAEGYNDAYWKEADTYRKQMGGTDYRVVDGSYWAHSLGFHLDDTGTQLQNSGMNHFNWKATPRLYEFNIMNQVSVDSNNWDASSTYYGVYLISDGGTTLSSKLDPTLNINNPDAPINNVPVAYLLSGLGLFFLSLRRKQSKNR
;
A
#
# COMPACT_ATOMS: atom_id res chain seq x y z
N MET A 1 -27.34 -30.51 47.40
CA MET A 1 -28.00 -29.65 46.44
C MET A 1 -27.07 -28.47 46.12
N PHE A 2 -26.08 -28.68 45.25
CA PHE A 2 -25.06 -27.70 44.88
C PHE A 2 -25.47 -27.10 43.53
N LYS A 3 -25.77 -25.79 43.55
CA LYS A 3 -26.00 -25.01 42.31
C LYS A 3 -24.62 -24.65 41.74
N GLU A 4 -24.22 -25.32 40.67
CA GLU A 4 -23.08 -24.88 39.89
C GLU A 4 -23.48 -23.70 39.01
N THR A 5 -22.98 -22.55 39.37
CA THR A 5 -23.11 -21.34 38.56
C THR A 5 -22.10 -21.41 37.44
N PHE A 6 -22.55 -21.73 36.24
CA PHE A 6 -21.74 -21.64 35.02
C PHE A 6 -21.54 -20.14 34.67
N ALA A 7 -20.37 -19.61 35.02
CA ALA A 7 -19.92 -18.34 34.51
C ALA A 7 -19.42 -18.58 33.04
N ALA A 8 -20.30 -18.31 32.08
CA ALA A 8 -19.91 -18.22 30.68
C ALA A 8 -19.04 -16.97 30.49
N ALA A 9 -17.73 -17.16 30.51
CA ALA A 9 -16.79 -16.12 30.08
C ALA A 9 -16.99 -15.92 28.57
N LEU A 10 -17.75 -14.90 28.21
CA LEU A 10 -17.90 -14.41 26.84
C LEU A 10 -16.56 -13.75 26.46
N LEU A 11 -15.66 -14.53 25.89
CA LEU A 11 -14.47 -14.03 25.20
C LEU A 11 -14.96 -13.26 23.98
N LEU A 12 -15.21 -11.97 24.15
CA LEU A 12 -15.30 -11.02 23.05
C LEU A 12 -13.92 -10.98 22.38
N THR A 13 -13.74 -11.80 21.36
CA THR A 13 -12.68 -11.61 20.38
C THR A 13 -13.00 -10.32 19.65
N PHE A 14 -12.46 -9.21 20.14
CA PHE A 14 -12.33 -8.02 19.32
C PHE A 14 -11.39 -8.42 18.17
N SER A 15 -11.97 -8.78 17.05
CA SER A 15 -11.25 -8.71 15.77
C SER A 15 -10.92 -7.23 15.59
N LEU A 16 -9.73 -6.83 16.02
CA LEU A 16 -9.15 -5.60 15.52
C LEU A 16 -9.04 -5.84 14.02
N THR A 17 -9.96 -5.30 13.25
CA THR A 17 -9.74 -5.08 11.83
C THR A 17 -8.55 -4.13 11.80
N ALA A 18 -7.34 -4.69 11.66
CA ALA A 18 -6.18 -3.91 11.26
C ALA A 18 -6.59 -3.33 9.91
N ASN A 19 -6.97 -2.06 9.88
CA ASN A 19 -6.96 -1.33 8.64
C ASN A 19 -5.51 -1.37 8.19
N ALA A 20 -5.25 -1.94 7.01
CA ALA A 20 -3.95 -1.88 6.39
C ALA A 20 -3.50 -0.42 6.38
N GLY A 21 -2.66 -0.07 7.34
CA GLY A 21 -2.25 1.29 7.59
C GLY A 21 -1.10 1.65 6.67
N PHE A 22 -1.22 2.78 5.98
CA PHE A 22 -0.09 3.40 5.28
C PHE A 22 0.43 4.55 6.13
N VAL A 23 1.66 4.43 6.62
CA VAL A 23 2.30 5.42 7.48
C VAL A 23 3.41 6.12 6.72
N LYS A 24 3.38 7.47 6.69
CA LYS A 24 4.47 8.27 6.13
C LYS A 24 5.74 8.05 6.94
N THR A 25 6.83 7.82 6.23
CA THR A 25 8.16 7.59 6.79
C THR A 25 9.21 8.44 6.07
N ASP A 26 10.34 8.64 6.70
CA ASP A 26 11.43 9.41 6.16
C ASP A 26 12.40 8.50 5.41
N TRP A 27 12.72 8.86 4.16
CA TRP A 27 13.65 8.09 3.34
C TRP A 27 15.12 8.41 3.65
N LYS A 28 15.55 9.66 3.43
CA LYS A 28 16.97 10.08 3.53
C LYS A 28 17.23 11.03 4.67
N SER A 29 16.27 11.87 5.01
CA SER A 29 16.43 12.94 5.99
C SER A 29 15.22 13.02 6.90
N SER A 30 15.46 13.36 8.17
CA SER A 30 14.36 13.50 9.13
C SER A 30 13.37 14.58 8.68
N GLY A 31 12.09 14.21 8.60
CA GLY A 31 10.99 15.07 8.20
C GLY A 31 10.79 15.17 6.69
N ASP A 32 11.48 14.38 5.85
CA ASP A 32 11.30 14.42 4.40
C ASP A 32 10.01 13.77 3.92
N SER A 33 9.48 12.82 4.68
CA SER A 33 8.23 12.11 4.39
C SER A 33 8.16 11.56 2.95
N LEU A 34 9.30 11.11 2.41
CA LEU A 34 9.43 10.66 1.03
C LEU A 34 9.20 9.16 0.84
N SER A 35 8.82 8.47 1.89
CA SER A 35 8.47 7.05 1.84
C SER A 35 7.18 6.76 2.62
N VAL A 36 6.66 5.56 2.44
CA VAL A 36 5.46 5.06 3.07
C VAL A 36 5.68 3.62 3.49
N LEU A 37 5.44 3.31 4.76
CA LEU A 37 5.38 1.96 5.26
C LEU A 37 3.94 1.43 5.13
N HIS A 38 3.79 0.28 4.51
CA HIS A 38 2.56 -0.51 4.53
C HIS A 38 2.63 -1.45 5.73
N GLU A 39 1.95 -1.12 6.82
CA GLU A 39 2.11 -1.79 8.12
C GLU A 39 1.78 -3.29 8.08
N GLU A 40 0.79 -3.68 7.27
CA GLU A 40 0.36 -5.08 7.18
C GLU A 40 1.41 -5.97 6.51
N THR A 41 2.04 -5.48 5.46
CA THR A 41 3.04 -6.24 4.68
C THR A 41 4.47 -5.97 5.11
N GLY A 42 4.72 -4.90 5.88
CA GLY A 42 6.05 -4.41 6.21
C GLY A 42 6.85 -3.91 5.00
N LYS A 43 6.19 -3.69 3.87
CA LYS A 43 6.83 -3.14 2.67
C LYS A 43 6.94 -1.62 2.77
N GLU A 44 8.08 -1.10 2.38
CA GLU A 44 8.31 0.34 2.28
C GLU A 44 8.17 0.76 0.82
N TRP A 45 7.37 1.79 0.55
CA TRP A 45 7.14 2.34 -0.78
C TRP A 45 7.78 3.71 -0.90
N LEU A 46 8.53 3.96 -1.97
CA LEU A 46 9.08 5.27 -2.25
C LEU A 46 7.99 6.17 -2.85
N SER A 47 7.94 7.43 -2.43
CA SER A 47 7.03 8.40 -3.03
C SER A 47 7.29 8.52 -4.53
N LEU A 48 6.23 8.44 -5.33
CA LEU A 48 6.27 8.58 -6.79
C LEU A 48 6.91 9.91 -7.24
N THR A 49 6.87 10.94 -6.39
CA THR A 49 7.55 12.21 -6.67
C THR A 49 9.07 12.09 -6.83
N GLN A 50 9.67 11.00 -6.34
CA GLN A 50 11.10 10.78 -6.41
C GLN A 50 11.54 10.18 -7.75
N THR A 51 10.60 9.62 -8.49
CA THR A 51 10.80 9.01 -9.81
C THR A 51 9.95 9.68 -10.88
N ASP A 52 9.34 10.82 -10.55
CA ASP A 52 8.48 11.58 -11.46
C ASP A 52 9.24 11.97 -12.74
N GLY A 53 8.63 11.72 -13.89
CA GLY A 53 9.25 11.95 -15.19
C GLY A 53 10.35 10.96 -15.60
N MET A 54 10.66 9.94 -14.79
CA MET A 54 11.64 8.92 -15.10
C MET A 54 11.02 7.74 -15.85
N SER A 55 11.81 7.12 -16.73
CA SER A 55 11.47 5.84 -17.32
C SER A 55 11.92 4.66 -16.45
N ILE A 56 11.37 3.47 -16.71
CA ILE A 56 11.81 2.23 -16.03
C ILE A 56 13.33 2.02 -16.20
N ASN A 57 13.87 2.18 -17.42
CA ASN A 57 15.31 2.00 -17.67
C ASN A 57 16.16 3.02 -16.89
N GLN A 58 15.73 4.27 -16.79
CA GLN A 58 16.43 5.29 -16.01
C GLN A 58 16.45 4.95 -14.52
N VAL A 59 15.36 4.39 -14.00
CA VAL A 59 15.28 3.95 -12.60
C VAL A 59 16.15 2.72 -12.37
N ILE A 60 16.06 1.70 -13.24
CA ILE A 60 16.88 0.48 -13.15
C ILE A 60 18.36 0.82 -13.10
N ALA A 61 18.81 1.77 -13.91
CA ALA A 61 20.22 2.21 -13.93
C ALA A 61 20.69 2.83 -12.61
N GLN A 62 19.76 3.19 -11.69
CA GLN A 62 20.05 3.79 -10.38
C GLN A 62 19.74 2.86 -9.21
N LEU A 63 19.30 1.62 -9.50
CA LEU A 63 19.14 0.58 -8.47
C LEU A 63 20.51 -0.04 -8.13
N GLY A 64 20.61 -0.57 -6.92
CA GLY A 64 21.83 -1.26 -6.47
C GLY A 64 22.88 -0.34 -5.85
N ASN A 65 24.00 -0.94 -5.45
CA ASN A 65 25.01 -0.31 -4.63
C ASN A 65 25.57 0.97 -5.23
N GLY A 66 25.42 2.07 -4.50
CA GLY A 66 25.91 3.39 -4.89
C GLY A 66 25.00 4.16 -5.83
N GLY A 67 23.89 3.60 -6.27
CA GLY A 67 22.85 4.31 -7.01
C GLY A 67 21.97 5.18 -6.12
N THR A 68 21.21 6.07 -6.74
CA THR A 68 20.28 6.97 -6.02
C THR A 68 19.24 6.19 -5.22
N PHE A 69 18.82 5.02 -5.74
CA PHE A 69 17.79 4.14 -5.20
C PHE A 69 18.38 2.85 -4.61
N ASP A 70 19.55 2.95 -4.00
CA ASP A 70 20.15 1.81 -3.29
C ASP A 70 19.22 1.30 -2.18
N GLY A 71 19.05 -0.03 -2.09
CA GLY A 71 18.12 -0.70 -1.18
C GLY A 71 16.67 -0.77 -1.67
N TRP A 72 16.34 -0.15 -2.80
CA TRP A 72 15.04 -0.24 -3.45
C TRP A 72 15.08 -1.22 -4.63
N ARG A 73 13.91 -1.72 -5.00
CA ARG A 73 13.69 -2.56 -6.20
C ARG A 73 12.37 -2.19 -6.88
N LEU A 74 12.19 -2.65 -8.11
CA LEU A 74 10.88 -2.62 -8.74
C LEU A 74 9.93 -3.58 -7.99
N PRO A 75 8.66 -3.20 -7.78
CA PRO A 75 7.65 -4.11 -7.26
C PRO A 75 7.25 -5.13 -8.30
N THR A 76 6.71 -6.26 -7.87
CA THR A 76 5.91 -7.14 -8.72
C THR A 76 4.53 -6.50 -8.97
N ALA A 77 3.84 -6.92 -10.03
CA ALA A 77 2.48 -6.46 -10.30
C ALA A 77 1.53 -6.84 -9.14
N SER A 78 1.69 -8.02 -8.58
CA SER A 78 0.92 -8.48 -7.42
C SER A 78 1.14 -7.61 -6.18
N GLU A 79 2.35 -7.11 -5.93
CA GLU A 79 2.62 -6.18 -4.82
C GLU A 79 1.92 -4.83 -5.03
N VAL A 80 1.92 -4.32 -6.27
CA VAL A 80 1.18 -3.09 -6.63
C VAL A 80 -0.32 -3.30 -6.47
N GLU A 81 -0.85 -4.46 -6.86
CA GLU A 81 -2.27 -4.78 -6.70
C GLU A 81 -2.70 -4.78 -5.23
N VAL A 82 -1.94 -5.43 -4.36
CA VAL A 82 -2.21 -5.42 -2.90
C VAL A 82 -2.20 -3.99 -2.37
N MET A 83 -1.18 -3.21 -2.70
CA MET A 83 -1.08 -1.81 -2.28
C MET A 83 -2.30 -0.99 -2.72
N LEU A 84 -2.77 -1.16 -3.96
CA LEU A 84 -3.96 -0.45 -4.46
C LEU A 84 -5.24 -0.92 -3.78
N GLN A 85 -5.44 -2.24 -3.61
CA GLN A 85 -6.61 -2.79 -2.94
C GLN A 85 -6.72 -2.28 -1.50
N ASP A 86 -5.60 -2.21 -0.78
CA ASP A 86 -5.56 -1.73 0.60
C ASP A 86 -5.69 -0.19 0.68
N SER A 87 -5.30 0.53 -0.38
CA SER A 87 -5.51 1.98 -0.47
C SER A 87 -6.95 2.37 -0.79
N PHE A 88 -7.71 1.48 -1.46
CA PHE A 88 -9.03 1.74 -2.00
C PHE A 88 -10.03 0.65 -1.60
N LEU A 89 -10.20 0.44 -0.28
CA LEU A 89 -11.02 -0.62 0.30
C LEU A 89 -12.50 -0.59 -0.13
N GLY A 90 -13.02 0.58 -0.50
CA GLY A 90 -14.41 0.75 -0.97
C GLY A 90 -14.64 0.31 -2.42
N PHE A 91 -13.60 -0.12 -3.15
CA PHE A 91 -13.66 -0.35 -4.59
C PHE A 91 -13.40 -1.81 -4.96
N ASN A 92 -14.14 -2.29 -5.95
CA ASN A 92 -13.89 -3.60 -6.56
C ASN A 92 -12.91 -3.44 -7.73
N LEU A 93 -11.62 -3.34 -7.42
CA LEU A 93 -10.58 -3.18 -8.43
C LEU A 93 -10.40 -4.47 -9.20
N LYS A 94 -10.34 -4.37 -10.53
CA LYS A 94 -10.09 -5.51 -11.41
C LYS A 94 -8.74 -5.34 -12.09
N THR A 95 -7.92 -6.37 -12.03
CA THR A 95 -6.62 -6.43 -12.70
C THR A 95 -6.74 -6.16 -14.21
N GLY A 96 -5.84 -5.37 -14.75
CA GLY A 96 -5.83 -4.99 -16.17
C GLY A 96 -6.95 -4.05 -16.58
N LYS A 97 -7.61 -3.38 -15.63
CA LYS A 97 -8.77 -2.50 -15.89
C LYS A 97 -8.68 -1.17 -15.18
N ASN A 98 -9.33 -0.21 -15.80
CA ASN A 98 -9.67 1.04 -15.15
C ASN A 98 -10.99 0.88 -14.37
N THR A 99 -10.99 1.32 -13.13
CA THR A 99 -12.22 1.52 -12.35
C THR A 99 -12.56 3.00 -12.41
N TYR A 100 -13.54 3.30 -13.23
CA TYR A 100 -13.97 4.68 -13.52
C TYR A 100 -15.26 5.02 -12.78
N MET A 101 -15.28 6.17 -12.17
CA MET A 101 -16.48 6.74 -11.55
C MET A 101 -16.65 8.17 -12.00
N ALA A 102 -17.74 8.39 -12.71
CA ALA A 102 -18.23 9.71 -13.14
C ALA A 102 -19.60 9.90 -12.52
N GLU A 103 -19.64 10.28 -11.28
CA GLU A 103 -20.88 10.71 -10.65
C GLU A 103 -20.54 11.76 -9.62
N GLY A 104 -21.48 12.66 -9.36
CA GLY A 104 -21.31 13.83 -8.52
C GLY A 104 -20.44 13.63 -7.27
N TYR A 105 -19.93 14.71 -6.75
CA TYR A 105 -19.03 14.76 -5.62
C TYR A 105 -19.45 13.78 -4.51
N ASN A 106 -18.64 12.77 -4.28
CA ASN A 106 -18.75 11.86 -3.13
C ASN A 106 -17.56 12.10 -2.21
N ASP A 107 -17.82 12.68 -1.04
CA ASP A 107 -16.81 13.04 -0.07
C ASP A 107 -15.92 11.85 0.35
N ALA A 108 -16.47 10.63 0.39
CA ALA A 108 -15.73 9.43 0.77
C ALA A 108 -14.67 9.09 -0.30
N TYR A 109 -15.04 9.08 -1.56
CA TYR A 109 -14.13 8.77 -2.67
C TYR A 109 -13.05 9.83 -2.84
N TRP A 110 -13.44 11.10 -2.69
CA TRP A 110 -12.49 12.19 -2.69
C TRP A 110 -11.45 12.04 -1.59
N LYS A 111 -11.89 11.70 -0.40
CA LYS A 111 -11.01 11.50 0.76
C LYS A 111 -10.03 10.36 0.53
N GLU A 112 -10.45 9.23 -0.03
CA GLU A 112 -9.58 8.10 -0.36
C GLU A 112 -8.56 8.51 -1.43
N ALA A 113 -8.99 9.18 -2.49
CA ALA A 113 -8.10 9.70 -3.54
C ALA A 113 -7.04 10.67 -3.00
N ASP A 114 -7.45 11.63 -2.18
CA ASP A 114 -6.54 12.61 -1.57
C ASP A 114 -5.59 11.94 -0.56
N THR A 115 -6.08 10.92 0.16
CA THR A 115 -5.25 10.13 1.08
C THR A 115 -4.18 9.36 0.30
N TYR A 116 -4.57 8.65 -0.76
CA TYR A 116 -3.61 7.93 -1.61
C TYR A 116 -2.56 8.88 -2.20
N ARG A 117 -3.00 10.02 -2.75
CA ARG A 117 -2.09 11.04 -3.30
C ARG A 117 -1.12 11.60 -2.27
N LYS A 118 -1.58 11.83 -1.04
CA LYS A 118 -0.73 12.28 0.06
C LYS A 118 0.26 11.19 0.50
N GLN A 119 -0.14 9.94 0.49
CA GLN A 119 0.71 8.80 0.84
C GLN A 119 1.72 8.51 -0.25
N MET A 120 1.27 8.19 -1.45
CA MET A 120 2.14 7.72 -2.54
C MET A 120 2.83 8.85 -3.31
N GLY A 121 2.40 10.10 -3.13
CA GLY A 121 2.92 11.26 -3.83
C GLY A 121 2.15 11.57 -5.12
N GLY A 122 1.88 12.86 -5.37
CA GLY A 122 1.27 13.32 -6.61
C GLY A 122 2.31 13.46 -7.71
N THR A 123 2.06 12.90 -8.88
CA THR A 123 2.94 12.98 -10.06
C THR A 123 2.58 14.14 -10.99
N ASP A 124 1.37 14.66 -10.90
CA ASP A 124 0.98 15.89 -11.59
C ASP A 124 -0.16 16.57 -10.85
N TYR A 125 -0.14 17.88 -10.90
CA TYR A 125 -1.25 18.74 -10.49
C TYR A 125 -1.29 19.98 -11.34
N ARG A 126 -2.38 20.17 -12.08
CA ARG A 126 -2.54 21.34 -12.94
C ARG A 126 -3.97 21.87 -12.92
N VAL A 127 -4.08 23.16 -13.13
CA VAL A 127 -5.35 23.85 -13.31
C VAL A 127 -5.36 24.49 -14.70
N VAL A 128 -6.34 24.12 -15.52
CA VAL A 128 -6.55 24.69 -16.86
C VAL A 128 -8.00 25.15 -16.95
N ASP A 129 -8.20 26.42 -17.26
CA ASP A 129 -9.52 27.05 -17.37
C ASP A 129 -10.44 26.81 -16.15
N GLY A 130 -9.82 26.70 -14.98
CA GLY A 130 -10.50 26.43 -13.71
C GLY A 130 -10.98 24.99 -13.51
N SER A 131 -10.70 24.10 -14.46
CA SER A 131 -10.72 22.66 -14.24
C SER A 131 -9.40 22.23 -13.64
N TYR A 132 -9.41 21.26 -12.70
CA TYR A 132 -8.16 20.75 -12.14
C TYR A 132 -8.00 19.26 -12.37
N TRP A 133 -6.74 18.84 -12.42
CA TRP A 133 -6.30 17.51 -12.71
C TRP A 133 -5.25 17.14 -11.67
N ALA A 134 -5.39 15.99 -11.07
CA ALA A 134 -4.41 15.48 -10.12
C ALA A 134 -4.12 14.02 -10.43
N HIS A 135 -2.84 13.71 -10.56
CA HIS A 135 -2.37 12.36 -10.83
C HIS A 135 -1.51 11.83 -9.69
N SER A 136 -1.60 10.55 -9.47
CA SER A 136 -0.70 9.77 -8.63
C SER A 136 -0.58 8.42 -9.32
N LEU A 137 0.23 8.39 -10.38
CA LEU A 137 0.35 7.29 -11.31
C LEU A 137 1.81 6.82 -11.37
N GLY A 138 2.01 5.51 -11.43
CA GLY A 138 3.33 4.94 -11.54
C GLY A 138 3.40 3.80 -12.55
N PHE A 139 4.55 3.71 -13.23
CA PHE A 139 4.93 2.56 -14.03
C PHE A 139 5.46 1.44 -13.15
N HIS A 140 5.20 0.23 -13.55
CA HIS A 140 5.79 -1.00 -13.03
C HIS A 140 5.79 -2.06 -14.13
N LEU A 141 6.39 -3.21 -13.87
CA LEU A 141 6.35 -4.35 -14.77
C LEU A 141 5.29 -5.35 -14.32
N ASP A 142 4.83 -6.18 -15.25
CA ASP A 142 4.04 -7.36 -14.91
C ASP A 142 4.85 -8.35 -14.05
N ASP A 143 4.21 -9.39 -13.52
CA ASP A 143 4.88 -10.39 -12.67
C ASP A 143 5.97 -11.20 -13.40
N THR A 144 5.95 -11.19 -14.73
CA THR A 144 7.01 -11.81 -15.55
C THR A 144 8.22 -10.86 -15.79
N GLY A 145 8.07 -9.59 -15.43
CA GLY A 145 9.10 -8.58 -15.67
C GLY A 145 9.29 -8.20 -17.13
N THR A 146 8.29 -8.41 -17.98
CA THR A 146 8.40 -8.25 -19.45
C THR A 146 7.49 -7.18 -20.04
N GLN A 147 6.31 -6.97 -19.43
CA GLN A 147 5.32 -6.04 -19.92
C GLN A 147 5.26 -4.79 -19.04
N LEU A 148 5.39 -3.62 -19.66
CA LEU A 148 5.17 -2.34 -18.98
C LEU A 148 3.69 -2.15 -18.66
N GLN A 149 3.41 -1.82 -17.41
CA GLN A 149 2.08 -1.52 -16.89
C GLN A 149 2.09 -0.18 -16.18
N ASN A 150 0.92 0.40 -16.01
CA ASN A 150 0.71 1.54 -15.13
C ASN A 150 -0.40 1.26 -14.12
N SER A 151 -0.25 1.87 -12.97
CA SER A 151 -1.20 1.77 -11.86
C SER A 151 -1.27 3.08 -11.08
N GLY A 152 -2.32 3.22 -10.27
CA GLY A 152 -2.52 4.39 -9.43
C GLY A 152 -3.86 5.07 -9.70
N MET A 153 -3.93 6.38 -9.44
CA MET A 153 -5.17 7.11 -9.61
C MET A 153 -4.98 8.42 -10.36
N ASN A 154 -6.01 8.82 -11.09
CA ASN A 154 -6.20 10.18 -11.56
C ASN A 154 -7.56 10.73 -11.12
N HIS A 155 -7.60 12.01 -10.98
CA HIS A 155 -8.78 12.72 -10.52
C HIS A 155 -8.94 14.02 -11.34
N PHE A 156 -10.17 14.28 -11.77
CA PHE A 156 -10.52 15.42 -12.57
C PHE A 156 -11.72 16.16 -11.98
N ASN A 157 -11.68 17.48 -11.99
CA ASN A 157 -12.81 18.33 -11.69
C ASN A 157 -13.03 19.31 -12.84
N TRP A 158 -14.16 19.20 -13.51
CA TRP A 158 -14.51 20.01 -14.67
C TRP A 158 -15.24 21.28 -14.26
N LYS A 159 -14.64 22.44 -14.48
CA LYS A 159 -15.32 23.73 -14.24
C LYS A 159 -16.59 23.92 -15.11
N ALA A 160 -16.53 23.44 -16.35
CA ALA A 160 -17.64 23.58 -17.31
C ALA A 160 -18.89 22.79 -16.90
N THR A 161 -18.73 21.77 -16.08
CA THR A 161 -19.84 20.96 -15.59
C THR A 161 -19.76 20.93 -14.06
N PRO A 162 -20.32 21.96 -13.37
CA PRO A 162 -20.29 22.02 -11.92
C PRO A 162 -20.83 20.73 -11.33
N ARG A 163 -20.03 20.07 -10.49
CA ARG A 163 -20.26 18.77 -9.82
C ARG A 163 -19.95 17.53 -10.65
N LEU A 164 -19.35 17.62 -11.83
CA LEU A 164 -18.78 16.45 -12.47
C LEU A 164 -17.35 16.25 -11.93
N TYR A 165 -17.22 15.29 -11.04
CA TYR A 165 -15.95 14.79 -10.55
C TYR A 165 -15.72 13.44 -11.18
N GLU A 166 -14.59 13.29 -11.83
CA GLU A 166 -14.16 12.03 -12.40
C GLU A 166 -13.00 11.49 -11.57
N PHE A 167 -13.14 10.29 -11.12
CA PHE A 167 -12.12 9.56 -10.40
C PHE A 167 -11.87 8.24 -11.12
N ASN A 168 -10.63 7.94 -11.40
CA ASN A 168 -10.24 6.72 -12.10
C ASN A 168 -9.06 6.07 -11.38
N ILE A 169 -9.24 4.81 -11.01
CA ILE A 169 -8.17 3.95 -10.50
C ILE A 169 -7.74 3.02 -11.63
N MET A 170 -6.47 3.09 -11.97
CA MET A 170 -5.81 2.17 -12.90
C MET A 170 -5.18 1.04 -12.10
N ASN A 171 -5.51 -0.20 -12.45
CA ASN A 171 -4.91 -1.37 -11.83
C ASN A 171 -4.27 -2.25 -12.90
N GLN A 172 -2.93 -2.21 -12.99
CA GLN A 172 -2.13 -3.01 -13.92
C GLN A 172 -2.55 -2.85 -15.39
N VAL A 173 -2.81 -1.63 -15.80
CA VAL A 173 -3.19 -1.33 -17.18
C VAL A 173 -1.95 -1.42 -18.08
N SER A 174 -1.99 -2.29 -19.08
CA SER A 174 -0.87 -2.45 -20.04
C SER A 174 -0.62 -1.16 -20.82
N VAL A 175 0.66 -0.85 -21.00
CA VAL A 175 1.11 0.26 -21.85
C VAL A 175 1.34 -0.30 -23.26
N ASP A 176 0.58 0.17 -24.23
CA ASP A 176 0.54 -0.40 -25.58
C ASP A 176 1.91 -0.48 -26.27
N SER A 177 2.78 0.51 -26.04
CA SER A 177 4.09 0.55 -26.65
C SER A 177 5.10 -0.42 -26.05
N ASN A 178 4.85 -0.92 -24.83
CA ASN A 178 5.83 -1.65 -24.00
C ASN A 178 7.24 -1.02 -24.02
N ASN A 179 7.31 0.30 -24.11
CA ASN A 179 8.56 1.03 -24.24
C ASN A 179 9.09 1.40 -22.84
N TRP A 180 10.13 0.72 -22.38
CA TRP A 180 10.74 0.94 -21.07
C TRP A 180 11.51 2.26 -20.94
N ASP A 181 11.77 2.93 -22.08
CA ASP A 181 12.33 4.29 -22.10
C ASP A 181 11.22 5.36 -22.11
N ALA A 182 9.94 4.96 -22.13
CA ALA A 182 8.85 5.90 -22.04
C ALA A 182 8.90 6.62 -20.69
N SER A 183 8.88 7.94 -20.73
CA SER A 183 8.80 8.81 -19.57
C SER A 183 7.71 9.84 -19.80
N SER A 184 7.09 10.28 -18.72
CA SER A 184 6.04 11.28 -18.78
C SER A 184 5.98 12.02 -17.45
N THR A 185 5.80 13.32 -17.49
CA THR A 185 5.60 14.16 -16.29
C THR A 185 4.31 13.85 -15.51
N TYR A 186 3.53 12.86 -15.98
CA TYR A 186 2.33 12.38 -15.29
C TYR A 186 2.56 11.08 -14.54
N TYR A 187 3.72 10.44 -14.70
CA TYR A 187 4.02 9.15 -14.14
C TYR A 187 5.38 9.15 -13.44
N GLY A 188 5.41 8.59 -12.25
CA GLY A 188 6.64 8.10 -11.65
C GLY A 188 6.85 6.62 -11.97
N VAL A 189 7.82 6.00 -11.30
CA VAL A 189 8.06 4.56 -11.29
C VAL A 189 7.92 4.08 -9.86
N TYR A 190 7.12 3.04 -9.65
CA TYR A 190 7.01 2.45 -8.32
C TYR A 190 8.31 1.79 -7.90
N LEU A 191 8.73 2.10 -6.69
CA LEU A 191 9.84 1.45 -6.00
C LEU A 191 9.40 0.96 -4.64
N ILE A 192 9.88 -0.23 -4.28
CA ILE A 192 9.56 -0.91 -3.04
C ILE A 192 10.82 -1.44 -2.37
N SER A 193 10.83 -1.49 -1.05
CA SER A 193 11.82 -2.18 -0.23
C SER A 193 11.13 -3.24 0.63
N ASP A 194 11.83 -4.33 0.88
CA ASP A 194 11.35 -5.39 1.76
C ASP A 194 11.46 -5.03 3.26
N GLY A 195 12.05 -3.87 3.57
CA GLY A 195 12.17 -3.31 4.91
C GLY A 195 13.58 -2.88 5.26
N GLY A 196 13.71 -1.90 6.16
CA GLY A 196 15.01 -1.43 6.67
C GLY A 196 15.75 -0.46 5.76
N THR A 197 15.17 -0.03 4.65
CA THR A 197 15.83 0.88 3.71
C THR A 197 15.66 2.35 4.09
N THR A 198 14.51 2.71 4.65
CA THR A 198 14.20 4.09 5.02
C THR A 198 14.98 4.56 6.25
N LEU A 199 15.18 5.88 6.38
CA LEU A 199 15.77 6.46 7.58
C LEU A 199 14.92 6.14 8.83
N SER A 200 13.61 6.20 8.70
CA SER A 200 12.69 5.87 9.80
C SER A 200 12.92 4.46 10.31
N SER A 201 12.99 3.45 9.42
CA SER A 201 13.24 2.05 9.81
C SER A 201 14.65 1.82 10.37
N LYS A 202 15.63 2.60 9.93
CA LYS A 202 17.01 2.54 10.47
C LYS A 202 17.12 3.15 11.86
N LEU A 203 16.36 4.22 12.14
CA LEU A 203 16.35 4.88 13.45
C LEU A 203 15.49 4.15 14.47
N ASP A 204 14.40 3.54 14.02
CA ASP A 204 13.53 2.69 14.85
C ASP A 204 13.30 1.35 14.15
N PRO A 205 14.13 0.34 14.44
CA PRO A 205 13.97 -0.99 13.88
C PRO A 205 12.63 -1.66 14.20
N THR A 206 11.92 -1.20 15.22
CA THR A 206 10.62 -1.76 15.62
C THR A 206 9.46 -1.26 14.78
N LEU A 207 9.65 -0.18 14.03
CA LEU A 207 8.63 0.42 13.19
C LEU A 207 8.16 -0.51 12.07
N ASN A 208 9.07 -1.33 11.55
CA ASN A 208 8.82 -2.18 10.39
C ASN A 208 9.02 -3.66 10.74
N ILE A 209 7.96 -4.45 10.62
CA ILE A 209 7.96 -5.90 10.92
C ILE A 209 8.94 -6.72 10.08
N ASN A 210 9.31 -6.22 8.89
CA ASN A 210 10.26 -6.87 7.98
C ASN A 210 11.70 -6.33 8.13
N ASN A 211 11.92 -5.39 9.04
CA ASN A 211 13.27 -4.88 9.25
C ASN A 211 14.17 -5.98 9.84
N PRO A 212 15.28 -6.35 9.15
CA PRO A 212 16.17 -7.41 9.64
C PRO A 212 16.82 -7.10 11.01
N ASP A 213 16.91 -5.80 11.35
CA ASP A 213 17.45 -5.34 12.63
C ASP A 213 16.37 -5.22 13.72
N ALA A 214 15.10 -5.55 13.40
CA ALA A 214 14.03 -5.52 14.38
C ALA A 214 14.27 -6.58 15.47
N PRO A 215 14.16 -6.23 16.76
CA PRO A 215 14.27 -7.22 17.82
C PRO A 215 13.19 -8.29 17.67
N ILE A 216 13.60 -9.55 17.75
CA ILE A 216 12.75 -10.76 17.57
C ILE A 216 11.52 -10.78 18.53
N ASN A 217 11.46 -9.87 19.48
CA ASN A 217 10.43 -9.81 20.52
C ASN A 217 9.13 -9.12 20.13
N ASN A 218 8.99 -8.63 18.90
CA ASN A 218 7.80 -7.89 18.45
C ASN A 218 6.68 -8.75 17.87
N VAL A 219 6.76 -10.08 18.00
CA VAL A 219 5.56 -10.90 17.77
C VAL A 219 4.58 -10.59 18.90
N PRO A 220 3.42 -9.97 18.64
CA PRO A 220 2.47 -9.70 19.70
C PRO A 220 2.18 -11.00 20.46
N VAL A 221 2.46 -11.04 21.75
CA VAL A 221 2.25 -12.21 22.63
C VAL A 221 0.80 -12.74 22.55
N ALA A 222 -0.12 -11.91 22.09
CA ALA A 222 -1.49 -12.26 21.83
C ALA A 222 -1.67 -13.43 20.83
N TYR A 223 -0.82 -13.56 19.83
CA TYR A 223 -0.90 -14.69 18.87
C TYR A 223 -0.40 -16.01 19.45
N LEU A 224 0.61 -15.97 20.32
CA LEU A 224 1.12 -17.16 21.03
C LEU A 224 0.11 -17.65 22.07
N LEU A 225 -0.55 -16.75 22.78
CA LEU A 225 -1.54 -17.10 23.81
C LEU A 225 -2.83 -17.67 23.20
N SER A 226 -3.27 -17.20 22.03
CA SER A 226 -4.44 -17.76 21.34
C SER A 226 -4.17 -19.18 20.80
N GLY A 227 -2.99 -19.44 20.27
CA GLY A 227 -2.58 -20.77 19.81
C GLY A 227 -2.48 -21.78 20.95
N LEU A 228 -1.88 -21.40 22.08
CA LEU A 228 -1.78 -22.22 23.27
C LEU A 228 -3.15 -22.49 23.93
N GLY A 229 -4.03 -21.49 23.97
CA GLY A 229 -5.39 -21.65 24.50
C GLY A 229 -6.21 -22.69 23.73
N LEU A 230 -6.12 -22.69 22.41
CA LEU A 230 -6.81 -23.68 21.57
C LEU A 230 -6.21 -25.08 21.71
N PHE A 231 -4.90 -25.19 21.93
CA PHE A 231 -4.23 -26.47 22.15
C PHE A 231 -4.69 -27.09 23.47
N PHE A 232 -4.74 -26.34 24.55
CA PHE A 232 -5.22 -26.84 25.85
C PHE A 232 -6.71 -27.22 25.85
N LEU A 233 -7.56 -26.51 25.13
CA LEU A 233 -8.96 -26.85 24.96
C LEU A 233 -9.15 -28.15 24.17
N SER A 234 -8.30 -28.42 23.18
CA SER A 234 -8.35 -29.67 22.40
C SER A 234 -7.91 -30.89 23.21
N LEU A 235 -6.95 -30.73 24.11
CA LEU A 235 -6.50 -31.80 25.02
C LEU A 235 -7.57 -32.16 26.08
N ARG A 236 -8.26 -31.16 26.61
CA ARG A 236 -9.34 -31.37 27.58
C ARG A 236 -10.52 -32.12 27.00
N ARG A 237 -10.86 -31.90 25.73
CA ARG A 237 -11.93 -32.57 25.02
C ARG A 237 -11.65 -34.06 24.78
N LYS A 238 -10.38 -34.46 24.65
CA LYS A 238 -9.96 -35.87 24.52
C LYS A 238 -10.09 -36.68 25.81
N GLN A 239 -9.86 -36.05 26.97
CA GLN A 239 -9.97 -36.72 28.28
C GLN A 239 -11.42 -36.94 28.72
N SER A 240 -12.36 -36.09 28.25
CA SER A 240 -13.79 -36.22 28.61
C SER A 240 -14.53 -37.34 27.85
N LYS A 241 -13.94 -37.91 26.78
CA LYS A 241 -14.55 -39.01 26.01
C LYS A 241 -14.14 -40.40 26.50
N ASN A 242 -13.22 -40.50 27.47
CA ASN A 242 -12.69 -41.75 28.01
C ASN A 242 -13.12 -42.03 29.47
N ARG A 243 -14.25 -41.45 29.89
CA ARG A 243 -14.96 -41.77 31.13
C ARG A 243 -16.39 -42.20 30.86
#